data_d609d5f9b2fe9cd16bdb52d5c965a62f
#
_entry.id   d609d5f9b2fe9cd16bdb52d5c965a62f
#
_cell.length_a   1.000
_cell.length_b   1.000
_cell.length_c   1.000
_cell.angle_alpha   90.00
_cell.angle_beta   90.00
_cell.angle_gamma   90.00
#
_symmetry.space_group_name_H-M   'P 1'
#
loop_
_entity.id
_entity.type
_entity.pdbx_description
1 polymer ?
#
loop_
_entity_poly.entity_id
_entity_poly.type
_entity_poly.pdbx_seq_one_letter_code
_entity_poly.pdbx_strand_id
1 'polypeptide(L)'
;QNWKKGNVVFNTKFDTEASKEIILKNTKKWISGKYIIILESEDKFGQKVKDENRFSVFSTKETAIADNKLFVINTDKTFYKIGDVVELQIGSASKNMTVIIQTEKNHTIVETCLYKLNNKTKTIKIPVKKDDVGGFAVKYHFVNYNYFESGSLLINVPEVIENIAVETNIFRD
;
A
#
# COMPACT_ATOMS: atom_id res chain seq x y z
N GLN A 1 -15.09 -14.47 -7.67
CA GLN A 1 -14.09 -15.32 -8.39
C GLN A 1 -13.66 -16.44 -7.44
N ASN A 2 -13.92 -17.69 -7.81
CA ASN A 2 -13.46 -18.87 -7.07
C ASN A 2 -11.99 -19.14 -7.44
N TRP A 3 -11.07 -18.52 -6.75
CA TRP A 3 -9.65 -18.79 -6.92
C TRP A 3 -9.29 -20.05 -6.16
N LYS A 4 -8.54 -20.97 -6.81
CA LYS A 4 -7.99 -22.14 -6.13
C LYS A 4 -6.95 -21.67 -5.11
N LYS A 5 -6.97 -22.25 -3.90
CA LYS A 5 -5.92 -22.02 -2.89
C LYS A 5 -4.58 -22.52 -3.44
N GLY A 6 -3.57 -21.69 -3.36
CA GLY A 6 -2.19 -22.02 -3.72
C GLY A 6 -1.43 -22.68 -2.58
N ASN A 7 -0.10 -22.62 -2.66
CA ASN A 7 0.79 -23.19 -1.65
C ASN A 7 0.80 -22.37 -0.36
N VAL A 8 0.99 -23.03 0.78
CA VAL A 8 1.20 -22.36 2.07
C VAL A 8 2.59 -21.73 2.07
N VAL A 9 2.66 -20.42 2.27
CA VAL A 9 3.92 -19.64 2.33
C VAL A 9 4.35 -19.31 3.75
N PHE A 10 3.42 -19.38 4.70
CA PHE A 10 3.67 -19.14 6.11
C PHE A 10 2.69 -19.96 6.96
N ASN A 11 3.20 -20.58 8.02
CA ASN A 11 2.38 -21.29 9.00
C ASN A 11 3.04 -21.12 10.38
N THR A 12 2.25 -20.82 11.39
CA THR A 12 2.70 -20.71 12.78
C THR A 12 1.56 -21.00 13.72
N LYS A 13 1.90 -21.44 14.92
CA LYS A 13 0.99 -21.43 16.06
C LYS A 13 1.19 -20.11 16.82
N PHE A 14 0.14 -19.60 17.39
CA PHE A 14 0.20 -18.36 18.10
C PHE A 14 -0.80 -18.36 19.27
N ASP A 15 -0.41 -17.69 20.33
CA ASP A 15 -1.20 -17.59 21.56
C ASP A 15 -1.67 -16.14 21.73
N THR A 16 -3.00 -15.95 21.76
CA THR A 16 -3.62 -14.63 21.93
C THR A 16 -3.45 -14.02 23.31
N GLU A 17 -3.12 -14.83 24.33
CA GLU A 17 -2.79 -14.34 25.68
C GLU A 17 -1.36 -13.77 25.71
N ALA A 18 -0.45 -14.36 24.94
CA ALA A 18 0.96 -13.93 24.88
C ALA A 18 1.18 -12.73 23.93
N SER A 19 0.44 -12.63 22.84
CA SER A 19 0.58 -11.55 21.85
C SER A 19 -0.73 -11.30 21.11
N LYS A 20 -0.97 -10.04 20.76
CA LYS A 20 -2.07 -9.62 19.86
C LYS A 20 -1.63 -9.45 18.42
N GLU A 21 -0.35 -9.67 18.12
CA GLU A 21 0.24 -9.44 16.81
C GLU A 21 1.01 -10.66 16.32
N ILE A 22 0.87 -10.96 15.03
CA ILE A 22 1.64 -11.98 14.32
C ILE A 22 2.52 -11.28 13.29
N ILE A 23 3.84 -11.45 13.43
CA ILE A 23 4.79 -10.93 12.45
C ILE A 23 4.98 -11.96 11.34
N LEU A 24 4.59 -11.60 10.12
CA LEU A 24 4.81 -12.42 8.93
C LEU A 24 6.29 -12.38 8.54
N LYS A 25 6.96 -13.53 8.64
CA LYS A 25 8.39 -13.66 8.33
C LYS A 25 8.61 -13.95 6.84
N ASN A 26 9.79 -13.57 6.33
CA ASN A 26 10.24 -13.87 4.95
C ASN A 26 9.34 -13.29 3.84
N THR A 27 8.57 -12.27 4.09
CA THR A 27 7.65 -11.64 3.11
C THR A 27 8.37 -11.14 1.86
N LYS A 28 9.67 -10.83 1.94
CA LYS A 28 10.50 -10.45 0.78
C LYS A 28 10.63 -11.54 -0.29
N LYS A 29 10.34 -12.80 0.06
CA LYS A 29 10.36 -13.95 -0.86
C LYS A 29 9.00 -14.26 -1.45
N TRP A 30 7.96 -13.57 -1.02
CA TRP A 30 6.62 -13.81 -1.51
C TRP A 30 6.44 -13.17 -2.89
N ILE A 31 5.85 -13.92 -3.79
CA ILE A 31 5.55 -13.45 -5.15
C ILE A 31 4.36 -12.50 -5.08
N SER A 32 4.34 -11.44 -5.89
CA SER A 32 3.18 -10.55 -5.99
C SER A 32 1.93 -11.32 -6.39
N GLY A 33 0.83 -11.10 -5.66
CA GLY A 33 -0.41 -11.83 -5.89
C GLY A 33 -1.44 -11.66 -4.79
N LYS A 34 -2.48 -12.50 -4.86
CA LYS A 34 -3.54 -12.59 -3.86
C LYS A 34 -3.19 -13.65 -2.82
N TYR A 35 -3.32 -13.26 -1.56
CA TYR A 35 -3.08 -14.12 -0.42
C TYR A 35 -4.32 -14.19 0.46
N ILE A 36 -4.42 -15.27 1.21
CA ILE A 36 -5.44 -15.48 2.21
C ILE A 36 -4.77 -15.85 3.54
N ILE A 37 -5.11 -15.16 4.60
CA ILE A 37 -4.80 -15.57 5.96
C ILE A 37 -5.97 -16.40 6.44
N ILE A 38 -5.67 -17.56 6.98
CA ILE A 38 -6.64 -18.46 7.60
C ILE A 38 -6.24 -18.57 9.07
N LEU A 39 -7.12 -18.14 9.95
CA LEU A 39 -6.99 -18.29 11.39
C LEU A 39 -7.90 -19.44 11.80
N GLU A 40 -7.34 -20.44 12.48
CA GLU A 40 -8.09 -21.58 12.99
C GLU A 40 -7.81 -21.72 14.48
N SER A 41 -8.86 -21.88 15.26
CA SER A 41 -8.83 -22.05 16.72
C SER A 41 -9.87 -23.08 17.12
N GLU A 42 -9.76 -23.58 18.34
CA GLU A 42 -10.75 -24.42 18.97
C GLU A 42 -11.19 -23.73 20.28
N ASP A 43 -12.49 -23.60 20.47
CA ASP A 43 -13.01 -23.02 21.69
C ASP A 43 -12.93 -24.01 22.87
N LYS A 44 -13.25 -23.52 24.08
CA LYS A 44 -13.24 -24.34 25.30
C LYS A 44 -14.20 -25.54 25.26
N PHE A 45 -15.09 -25.64 24.30
CA PHE A 45 -16.05 -26.71 24.09
C PHE A 45 -15.63 -27.65 22.96
N GLY A 46 -14.46 -27.46 22.36
CA GLY A 46 -13.98 -28.26 21.24
C GLY A 46 -14.56 -27.84 19.90
N GLN A 47 -15.26 -26.70 19.81
CA GLN A 47 -15.82 -26.22 18.57
C GLN A 47 -14.76 -25.46 17.76
N LYS A 48 -14.58 -25.85 16.50
CA LYS A 48 -13.63 -25.20 15.59
C LYS A 48 -14.17 -23.85 15.13
N VAL A 49 -13.36 -22.81 15.33
CA VAL A 49 -13.60 -21.47 14.83
C VAL A 49 -12.60 -21.19 13.73
N LYS A 50 -13.08 -20.62 12.63
CA LYS A 50 -12.24 -20.28 11.46
C LYS A 50 -12.58 -18.90 10.98
N ASP A 51 -11.54 -18.09 10.71
CA ASP A 51 -11.65 -16.79 10.06
C ASP A 51 -10.73 -16.74 8.84
N GLU A 52 -11.16 -16.05 7.80
CA GLU A 52 -10.42 -15.92 6.53
C GLU A 52 -10.36 -14.44 6.11
N ASN A 53 -9.15 -13.92 5.98
CA ASN A 53 -8.93 -12.56 5.48
C ASN A 53 -8.06 -12.57 4.22
N ARG A 54 -8.43 -11.77 3.22
CA ARG A 54 -7.76 -11.71 1.92
C ARG A 54 -7.01 -10.39 1.76
N PHE A 55 -5.78 -10.49 1.27
CA PHE A 55 -4.94 -9.32 1.01
C PHE A 55 -4.13 -9.52 -0.26
N SER A 56 -3.51 -8.44 -0.72
CA SER A 56 -2.60 -8.49 -1.88
C SER A 56 -1.19 -8.18 -1.43
N VAL A 57 -0.25 -8.93 -1.99
CA VAL A 57 1.19 -8.65 -1.90
C VAL A 57 1.65 -8.14 -3.25
N PHE A 58 2.49 -7.13 -3.26
CA PHE A 58 3.13 -6.61 -4.46
C PHE A 58 4.56 -6.18 -4.16
N SER A 59 5.38 -6.11 -5.19
CA SER A 59 6.76 -5.61 -5.10
C SER A 59 6.95 -4.50 -6.13
N THR A 60 7.49 -3.36 -5.71
CA THR A 60 7.83 -2.24 -6.60
C THR A 60 8.94 -2.58 -7.60
N LYS A 61 9.63 -3.70 -7.39
CA LYS A 61 10.70 -4.21 -8.28
C LYS A 61 10.18 -5.11 -9.40
N GLU A 62 8.99 -5.66 -9.25
CA GLU A 62 8.40 -6.53 -10.26
C GLU A 62 7.76 -5.70 -11.37
N THR A 63 7.95 -6.15 -12.61
CA THR A 63 7.35 -5.53 -13.79
C THR A 63 6.13 -6.30 -14.32
N ALA A 64 5.89 -7.51 -13.83
CA ALA A 64 4.73 -8.30 -14.17
C ALA A 64 3.53 -7.92 -13.29
N ILE A 65 2.34 -7.94 -13.87
CA ILE A 65 1.10 -7.75 -13.12
C ILE A 65 0.70 -9.07 -12.49
N ALA A 66 0.45 -9.02 -11.18
CA ALA A 66 0.06 -10.20 -10.41
C ALA A 66 -1.39 -10.66 -10.66
N ASP A 67 -2.19 -9.87 -11.33
CA ASP A 67 -3.63 -10.07 -11.49
C ASP A 67 -4.10 -9.44 -12.82
N ASN A 68 -5.15 -9.99 -13.44
CA ASN A 68 -5.75 -9.44 -14.67
C ASN A 68 -6.56 -8.15 -14.42
N LYS A 69 -6.03 -7.24 -13.62
CA LYS A 69 -6.67 -5.96 -13.38
C LYS A 69 -6.42 -4.99 -14.53
N LEU A 70 -7.47 -4.25 -14.90
CA LEU A 70 -7.35 -3.20 -15.90
C LEU A 70 -6.34 -2.13 -15.45
N PHE A 71 -6.38 -1.74 -14.19
CA PHE A 71 -5.44 -0.81 -13.60
C PHE A 71 -5.14 -1.17 -12.13
N VAL A 72 -3.90 -0.96 -11.73
CA VAL A 72 -3.45 -1.06 -10.33
C VAL A 72 -2.59 0.15 -9.99
N ILE A 73 -2.73 0.64 -8.76
CA ILE A 73 -1.91 1.71 -8.21
C ILE A 73 -1.63 1.37 -6.74
N ASN A 74 -0.36 1.38 -6.35
CA ASN A 74 0.10 1.03 -5.01
C ASN A 74 1.29 1.89 -4.61
N THR A 75 1.52 2.02 -3.30
CA THR A 75 2.71 2.66 -2.73
C THR A 75 3.48 1.68 -1.86
N ASP A 76 4.79 1.85 -1.73
CA ASP A 76 5.67 1.01 -0.92
C ASP A 76 5.45 1.17 0.59
N LYS A 77 4.89 2.30 1.02
CA LYS A 77 4.60 2.61 2.44
C LYS A 77 3.21 3.23 2.60
N THR A 78 2.70 3.22 3.83
CA THR A 78 1.44 3.87 4.21
C THR A 78 1.62 5.31 4.66
N PHE A 79 2.84 5.69 5.08
CA PHE A 79 3.22 7.07 5.43
C PHE A 79 4.69 7.30 5.09
N TYR A 80 5.04 8.57 4.89
CA TYR A 80 6.36 9.02 4.47
C TYR A 80 6.84 10.15 5.37
N LYS A 81 8.16 10.34 5.44
CA LYS A 81 8.81 11.47 6.12
C LYS A 81 9.45 12.40 5.09
N ILE A 82 9.73 13.62 5.51
CA ILE A 82 10.52 14.57 4.70
C ILE A 82 11.85 13.91 4.33
N GLY A 83 12.22 13.96 3.05
CA GLY A 83 13.41 13.32 2.50
C GLY A 83 13.22 11.88 2.02
N ASP A 84 12.08 11.25 2.32
CA ASP A 84 11.72 9.96 1.73
C ASP A 84 11.44 10.10 0.23
N VAL A 85 11.43 8.97 -0.46
CA VAL A 85 10.96 8.86 -1.84
C VAL A 85 9.78 7.89 -1.85
N VAL A 86 8.63 8.36 -2.33
CA VAL A 86 7.47 7.51 -2.59
C VAL A 86 7.77 6.65 -3.81
N GLU A 87 7.74 5.32 -3.67
CA GLU A 87 7.74 4.40 -4.80
C GLU A 87 6.29 4.07 -5.17
N LEU A 88 5.74 4.85 -6.10
CA LEU A 88 4.40 4.66 -6.64
C LEU A 88 4.45 3.65 -7.78
N GLN A 89 3.89 2.48 -7.59
CA GLN A 89 3.75 1.48 -8.65
C GLN A 89 2.39 1.62 -9.33
N ILE A 90 2.40 1.81 -10.64
CA ILE A 90 1.21 1.74 -11.48
C ILE A 90 1.33 0.57 -12.46
N GLY A 91 0.22 -0.01 -12.88
CA GLY A 91 0.26 -1.13 -13.81
C GLY A 91 -1.08 -1.40 -14.49
N SER A 92 -1.04 -2.10 -15.63
CA SER A 92 -2.22 -2.52 -16.35
C SER A 92 -2.00 -3.87 -17.02
N ALA A 93 -2.98 -4.78 -16.91
CA ALA A 93 -3.02 -6.02 -17.70
C ALA A 93 -3.42 -5.78 -19.15
N SER A 94 -3.89 -4.57 -19.48
CA SER A 94 -4.23 -4.19 -20.85
C SER A 94 -3.00 -3.87 -21.70
N LYS A 95 -3.12 -4.09 -23.00
CA LYS A 95 -2.15 -3.60 -23.98
C LYS A 95 -2.46 -2.15 -24.35
N ASN A 96 -1.40 -1.36 -24.59
CA ASN A 96 -1.48 0.02 -25.11
C ASN A 96 -2.37 0.97 -24.27
N MET A 97 -2.40 0.78 -22.97
CA MET A 97 -3.11 1.67 -22.08
C MET A 97 -2.28 2.94 -21.81
N THR A 98 -2.91 4.10 -21.93
CA THR A 98 -2.32 5.37 -21.47
C THR A 98 -3.04 5.83 -20.22
N VAL A 99 -2.27 6.11 -19.16
CA VAL A 99 -2.78 6.67 -17.91
C VAL A 99 -2.16 8.05 -17.69
N ILE A 100 -2.96 8.99 -17.28
CA ILE A 100 -2.53 10.31 -16.83
C ILE A 100 -2.41 10.27 -15.31
N ILE A 101 -1.23 10.62 -14.81
CA ILE A 101 -0.94 10.75 -13.37
C ILE A 101 -0.70 12.22 -13.08
N GLN A 102 -1.38 12.73 -12.07
CA GLN A 102 -1.27 14.12 -11.64
C GLN A 102 -0.92 14.16 -10.15
N THR A 103 0.11 14.91 -9.80
CA THR A 103 0.43 15.21 -8.41
C THR A 103 -0.25 16.52 -8.02
N GLU A 104 -1.12 16.45 -7.02
CA GLU A 104 -1.83 17.60 -6.48
C GLU A 104 -1.31 17.91 -5.08
N LYS A 105 -0.85 19.15 -4.88
CA LYS A 105 -0.38 19.68 -3.60
C LYS A 105 -1.15 20.97 -3.30
N ASN A 106 -1.64 21.12 -2.08
CA ASN A 106 -2.40 22.32 -1.67
C ASN A 106 -3.50 22.71 -2.68
N HIS A 107 -4.29 21.71 -3.12
CA HIS A 107 -5.37 21.85 -4.10
C HIS A 107 -4.92 22.33 -5.51
N THR A 108 -3.62 22.29 -5.78
CA THR A 108 -3.05 22.70 -7.08
C THR A 108 -2.34 21.50 -7.72
N ILE A 109 -2.61 21.26 -9.00
CA ILE A 109 -1.87 20.26 -9.78
C ILE A 109 -0.49 20.84 -10.08
N VAL A 110 0.55 20.24 -9.50
CA VAL A 110 1.95 20.67 -9.65
C VAL A 110 2.69 19.91 -10.72
N GLU A 111 2.18 18.74 -11.09
CA GLU A 111 2.79 17.89 -12.12
C GLU A 111 1.72 17.05 -12.83
N THR A 112 1.88 16.88 -14.14
CA THR A 112 1.05 15.99 -14.96
C THR A 112 1.96 15.16 -15.86
N CYS A 113 1.87 13.84 -15.74
CA CYS A 113 2.65 12.89 -16.52
C CYS A 113 1.75 11.89 -17.25
N LEU A 114 2.12 11.52 -18.46
CA LEU A 114 1.47 10.47 -19.23
C LEU A 114 2.35 9.21 -19.23
N TYR A 115 1.75 8.08 -18.85
CA TYR A 115 2.42 6.78 -18.84
C TYR A 115 1.73 5.81 -19.77
N LYS A 116 2.49 5.22 -20.68
CA LYS A 116 2.04 4.09 -21.51
C LYS A 116 2.33 2.79 -20.78
N LEU A 117 1.29 2.01 -20.53
CA LEU A 117 1.33 0.69 -19.90
C LEU A 117 0.97 -0.36 -20.96
N ASN A 118 1.71 -1.45 -20.97
CA ASN A 118 1.51 -2.54 -21.93
C ASN A 118 1.73 -3.88 -21.22
N ASN A 119 0.70 -4.33 -20.52
CA ASN A 119 0.73 -5.56 -19.69
C ASN A 119 1.94 -5.59 -18.73
N LYS A 120 2.24 -4.45 -18.11
CA LYS A 120 3.38 -4.26 -17.22
C LYS A 120 3.05 -3.29 -16.10
N THR A 121 3.85 -3.38 -15.04
CA THR A 121 3.92 -2.35 -14.01
C THR A 121 5.07 -1.37 -14.30
N LYS A 122 4.96 -0.18 -13.76
CA LYS A 122 5.99 0.86 -13.76
C LYS A 122 6.03 1.52 -12.40
N THR A 123 7.24 1.71 -11.86
CA THR A 123 7.45 2.44 -10.61
C THR A 123 7.84 3.88 -10.90
N ILE A 124 7.13 4.81 -10.29
CA ILE A 124 7.34 6.25 -10.35
C ILE A 124 7.91 6.65 -9.00
N LYS A 125 8.96 7.47 -8.99
CA LYS A 125 9.58 7.97 -7.77
C LYS A 125 9.20 9.43 -7.56
N ILE A 126 8.56 9.72 -6.41
CA ILE A 126 8.13 11.07 -6.05
C ILE A 126 8.88 11.45 -4.76
N PRO A 127 9.79 12.44 -4.81
CA PRO A 127 10.51 12.88 -3.61
C PRO A 127 9.57 13.65 -2.68
N VAL A 128 9.65 13.36 -1.38
CA VAL A 128 8.88 14.05 -0.34
C VAL A 128 9.68 15.23 0.17
N LYS A 129 9.13 16.42 0.00
CA LYS A 129 9.75 17.70 0.39
C LYS A 129 9.16 18.22 1.70
N LYS A 130 9.79 19.26 2.25
CA LYS A 130 9.32 19.93 3.47
C LYS A 130 7.89 20.47 3.33
N ASP A 131 7.54 21.00 2.16
CA ASP A 131 6.23 21.56 1.88
C ASP A 131 5.13 20.50 1.66
N ASP A 132 5.47 19.21 1.76
CA ASP A 132 4.55 18.10 1.64
C ASP A 132 4.00 17.60 2.98
N VAL A 133 4.37 18.24 4.09
CA VAL A 133 3.80 17.96 5.42
C VAL A 133 2.28 18.16 5.39
N GLY A 134 1.54 17.22 5.95
CA GLY A 134 0.08 17.10 5.80
C GLY A 134 -0.34 16.16 4.67
N GLY A 135 0.57 15.90 3.72
CA GLY A 135 0.34 14.97 2.61
C GLY A 135 -0.03 15.66 1.30
N PHE A 136 -0.09 14.83 0.27
CA PHE A 136 -0.51 15.27 -1.07
C PHE A 136 -1.25 14.15 -1.79
N ALA A 137 -1.99 14.48 -2.84
CA ALA A 137 -2.76 13.52 -3.60
C ALA A 137 -2.06 13.17 -4.94
N VAL A 138 -2.10 11.88 -5.29
CA VAL A 138 -1.79 11.42 -6.64
C VAL A 138 -3.10 11.04 -7.31
N LYS A 139 -3.54 11.83 -8.26
CA LYS A 139 -4.73 11.60 -9.07
C LYS A 139 -4.37 10.80 -10.31
N TYR A 140 -5.26 9.92 -10.73
CA TYR A 140 -5.10 9.19 -11.99
C TYR A 140 -6.39 9.18 -12.77
N HIS A 141 -6.26 9.14 -14.08
CA HIS A 141 -7.37 8.86 -14.98
C HIS A 141 -6.90 8.24 -16.29
N PHE A 142 -7.75 7.43 -16.87
CA PHE A 142 -7.51 6.80 -18.15
C PHE A 142 -8.82 6.47 -18.87
N VAL A 143 -8.69 6.28 -20.17
CA VAL A 143 -9.75 5.69 -21.01
C VAL A 143 -9.19 4.44 -21.66
N ASN A 144 -9.90 3.33 -21.56
CA ASN A 144 -9.55 2.09 -22.23
C ASN A 144 -10.81 1.27 -22.53
N TYR A 145 -10.91 0.70 -23.73
CA TYR A 145 -12.09 -0.06 -24.18
C TYR A 145 -13.42 0.67 -23.95
N ASN A 146 -13.49 1.95 -24.30
CA ASN A 146 -14.66 2.83 -24.04
C ASN A 146 -15.06 2.97 -22.55
N TYR A 147 -14.17 2.59 -21.64
CA TYR A 147 -14.35 2.73 -20.22
C TYR A 147 -13.43 3.85 -19.69
N PHE A 148 -14.03 4.83 -19.00
CA PHE A 148 -13.32 5.88 -18.29
C PHE A 148 -13.23 5.54 -16.80
N GLU A 149 -12.04 5.67 -16.25
CA GLU A 149 -11.82 5.54 -14.81
C GLU A 149 -10.95 6.69 -14.31
N SER A 150 -11.26 7.18 -13.13
CA SER A 150 -10.46 8.16 -12.40
C SER A 150 -10.46 7.84 -10.93
N GLY A 151 -9.41 8.26 -10.24
CA GLY A 151 -9.31 8.10 -8.79
C GLY A 151 -8.17 8.92 -8.22
N SER A 152 -8.02 8.82 -6.90
CA SER A 152 -7.00 9.53 -6.14
C SER A 152 -6.43 8.62 -5.06
N LEU A 153 -5.11 8.72 -4.86
CA LEU A 153 -4.37 8.07 -3.79
C LEU A 153 -3.74 9.17 -2.91
N LEU A 154 -4.05 9.16 -1.63
CA LEU A 154 -3.45 10.09 -0.68
C LEU A 154 -2.09 9.57 -0.23
N ILE A 155 -1.07 10.40 -0.37
CA ILE A 155 0.27 10.17 0.17
C ILE A 155 0.36 10.87 1.52
N ASN A 156 0.49 10.09 2.57
CA ASN A 156 0.43 10.56 3.94
C ASN A 156 1.83 10.98 4.42
N VAL A 157 1.99 12.24 4.79
CA VAL A 157 3.24 12.81 5.32
C VAL A 157 2.91 13.47 6.66
N PRO A 158 2.89 12.71 7.77
CA PRO A 158 2.51 13.24 9.05
C PRO A 158 3.52 14.28 9.54
N GLU A 159 3.02 15.29 10.23
CA GLU A 159 3.86 16.23 10.96
C GLU A 159 4.60 15.48 12.07
N VAL A 160 5.90 15.68 12.18
CA VAL A 160 6.68 15.16 13.30
C VAL A 160 6.45 16.09 14.47
N ILE A 161 5.59 15.72 15.41
CA ILE A 161 5.45 16.42 16.67
C ILE A 161 6.69 16.11 17.51
N GLU A 162 7.63 17.04 17.58
CA GLU A 162 8.70 16.96 18.58
C GLU A 162 8.04 17.18 19.95
N ASN A 163 8.19 16.20 20.84
CA ASN A 163 7.73 16.33 22.21
C ASN A 163 8.56 17.42 22.89
N ILE A 164 7.98 18.59 23.07
CA ILE A 164 8.58 19.65 23.88
C ILE A 164 8.43 19.23 25.35
N ALA A 165 9.52 18.81 25.98
CA ALA A 165 9.55 18.61 27.42
C ALA A 165 9.64 20.00 28.07
N VAL A 166 8.57 20.43 28.74
CA VAL A 166 8.57 21.66 29.54
C VAL A 166 8.95 21.26 30.98
N GLU A 167 10.17 21.59 31.39
CA GLU A 167 10.57 21.49 32.80
C GLU A 167 10.24 22.83 33.48
N THR A 168 9.33 22.80 34.44
CA THR A 168 9.03 23.94 35.30
C THR A 168 9.78 23.81 36.62
N ASN A 169 10.80 24.65 36.82
CA ASN A 169 11.46 24.80 38.12
C ASN A 169 10.68 25.82 38.96
N ILE A 170 10.07 25.38 40.05
CA ILE A 170 9.44 26.23 41.04
C ILE A 170 10.52 26.58 42.05
N PHE A 171 10.99 27.86 42.03
CA PHE A 171 11.80 28.37 43.14
C PHE A 171 10.85 28.74 44.28
N ARG A 172 11.07 28.14 45.45
CA ARG A 172 10.45 28.58 46.72
C ARG A 172 11.43 29.55 47.37
N ASP A 173 10.97 30.78 47.61
CA ASP A 173 11.61 31.75 48.54
C ASP A 173 11.41 31.32 49.98
#